data_eb5926ac4d599ee3a26c224fcae00181
#
_entry.id   eb5926ac4d599ee3a26c224fcae00181
#
_cell.length_a   1.000
_cell.length_b   1.000
_cell.length_c   1.000
_cell.angle_alpha   90.00
_cell.angle_beta   90.00
_cell.angle_gamma   90.00
#
_symmetry.space_group_name_H-M   'P 1'
#
loop_
_entity.id
_entity.type
_entity.pdbx_description
1 polymer ?
#
loop_
_entity_poly.entity_id
_entity_poly.type
_entity_poly.pdbx_seq_one_letter_code
_entity_poly.pdbx_strand_id
1 'polypeptide(L)'
;IVNPDIVLKTLKLKKNFGLSKNKCKTIELISEKLISDKHFLHDLKNKEQSDSINSLTSIWGIGNWTAKMFLIFGLNNIDVFINEDFGIKKSMKKIYGENFTLKKLEDQFKPYRSIATLLLWKHLEKL
;
A
#
# COMPACT_ATOMS: atom_id res chain seq x y z
N ILE A 1 -14.26 -17.74 2.00
CA ILE A 1 -13.36 -17.09 1.02
C ILE A 1 -13.97 -15.74 0.66
N VAL A 2 -13.22 -14.66 0.87
CA VAL A 2 -13.64 -13.32 0.43
C VAL A 2 -13.39 -13.22 -1.07
N ASN A 3 -14.43 -12.88 -1.84
CA ASN A 3 -14.29 -12.62 -3.26
C ASN A 3 -15.01 -11.30 -3.63
N PRO A 4 -14.66 -10.65 -4.77
CA PRO A 4 -15.20 -9.36 -5.15
C PRO A 4 -16.72 -9.34 -5.31
N ASP A 5 -17.34 -10.41 -5.82
CA ASP A 5 -18.79 -10.50 -6.00
C ASP A 5 -19.54 -10.49 -4.67
N ILE A 6 -19.02 -11.25 -3.68
CA ILE A 6 -19.59 -11.27 -2.32
C ILE A 6 -19.44 -9.89 -1.68
N VAL A 7 -18.29 -9.24 -1.83
CA VAL A 7 -18.05 -7.90 -1.30
C VAL A 7 -19.06 -6.89 -1.88
N LEU A 8 -19.27 -6.87 -3.19
CA LEU A 8 -20.24 -5.98 -3.83
C LEU A 8 -21.68 -6.24 -3.34
N LYS A 9 -22.10 -7.51 -3.26
CA LYS A 9 -23.41 -7.88 -2.74
C LYS A 9 -23.58 -7.40 -1.30
N THR A 10 -22.55 -7.56 -0.47
CA THR A 10 -22.58 -7.15 0.93
C THR A 10 -22.69 -5.64 1.08
N LEU A 11 -21.92 -4.86 0.32
CA LEU A 11 -21.99 -3.40 0.34
C LEU A 11 -23.39 -2.86 -0.06
N LYS A 12 -24.06 -3.52 -1.00
CA LYS A 12 -25.42 -3.16 -1.44
C LYS A 12 -26.49 -3.37 -0.36
N LEU A 13 -26.23 -4.19 0.66
CA LEU A 13 -27.17 -4.40 1.77
C LEU A 13 -27.32 -3.17 2.68
N LYS A 14 -26.65 -2.06 2.41
CA LYS A 14 -26.71 -0.79 3.16
C LYS A 14 -26.54 -0.93 4.68
N LYS A 15 -25.85 -1.99 5.14
CA LYS A 15 -25.50 -2.17 6.56
C LYS A 15 -24.37 -1.21 6.93
N ASN A 16 -24.40 -0.72 8.16
CA ASN A 16 -23.27 0.04 8.71
C ASN A 16 -22.14 -0.93 9.08
N PHE A 17 -21.05 -0.89 8.31
CA PHE A 17 -19.87 -1.72 8.55
C PHE A 17 -18.78 -0.99 9.34
N GLY A 18 -19.05 0.19 9.91
CA GLY A 18 -18.06 1.03 10.56
C GLY A 18 -17.07 1.69 9.58
N LEU A 19 -17.37 1.66 8.28
CA LEU A 19 -16.56 2.25 7.23
C LEU A 19 -17.12 3.60 6.79
N SER A 20 -16.24 4.56 6.51
CA SER A 20 -16.67 5.82 5.88
C SER A 20 -17.23 5.56 4.47
N LYS A 21 -18.09 6.48 3.99
CA LYS A 21 -18.63 6.42 2.62
C LYS A 21 -17.53 6.32 1.56
N ASN A 22 -16.43 7.04 1.76
CA ASN A 22 -15.29 7.02 0.83
C ASN A 22 -14.61 5.65 0.81
N LYS A 23 -14.43 5.01 1.97
CA LYS A 23 -13.86 3.65 2.04
C LYS A 23 -14.77 2.64 1.36
N CYS A 24 -16.09 2.71 1.58
CA CYS A 24 -17.05 1.85 0.90
C CYS A 24 -16.96 2.01 -0.63
N LYS A 25 -16.93 3.26 -1.13
CA LYS A 25 -16.78 3.55 -2.55
C LYS A 25 -15.48 3.00 -3.13
N THR A 26 -14.36 3.14 -2.43
CA THR A 26 -13.08 2.60 -2.88
C THR A 26 -13.11 1.07 -2.96
N ILE A 27 -13.69 0.40 -1.95
CA ILE A 27 -13.83 -1.06 -1.94
C ILE A 27 -14.75 -1.54 -3.08
N GLU A 28 -15.83 -0.80 -3.36
CA GLU A 28 -16.72 -1.08 -4.49
C GLU A 28 -15.95 -1.01 -5.82
N LEU A 29 -15.22 0.07 -6.08
CA LEU A 29 -14.43 0.25 -7.31
C LEU A 29 -13.31 -0.80 -7.48
N ILE A 30 -12.64 -1.18 -6.39
CA ILE A 30 -11.67 -2.29 -6.43
C ILE A 30 -12.35 -3.59 -6.80
N SER A 31 -13.51 -3.89 -6.19
CA SER A 31 -14.24 -5.12 -6.46
C SER A 31 -14.71 -5.18 -7.91
N GLU A 32 -15.24 -4.09 -8.45
CA GLU A 32 -15.62 -3.97 -9.87
C GLU A 32 -14.42 -4.17 -10.79
N LYS A 33 -13.27 -3.56 -10.46
CA LYS A 33 -12.04 -3.74 -11.23
C LYS A 33 -11.59 -5.20 -11.26
N LEU A 34 -11.65 -5.90 -10.13
CA LEU A 34 -11.25 -7.31 -10.04
C LEU A 34 -12.22 -8.26 -10.75
N ILE A 35 -13.49 -7.90 -10.86
CA ILE A 35 -14.49 -8.66 -11.61
C ILE A 35 -14.29 -8.47 -13.12
N SER A 36 -14.10 -7.21 -13.54
CA SER A 36 -13.94 -6.85 -14.96
C SER A 36 -12.60 -7.28 -15.55
N ASP A 37 -11.55 -7.34 -14.71
CA ASP A 37 -10.19 -7.65 -15.11
C ASP A 37 -9.59 -8.74 -14.20
N LYS A 38 -9.80 -9.99 -14.58
CA LYS A 38 -9.35 -11.16 -13.81
C LYS A 38 -7.81 -11.29 -13.73
N HIS A 39 -7.09 -10.65 -14.63
CA HIS A 39 -5.63 -10.67 -14.67
C HIS A 39 -5.00 -9.51 -13.90
N PHE A 40 -5.79 -8.55 -13.42
CA PHE A 40 -5.28 -7.33 -12.80
C PHE A 40 -4.23 -7.59 -11.71
N LEU A 41 -4.50 -8.47 -10.75
CA LEU A 41 -3.56 -8.79 -9.66
C LEU A 41 -2.30 -9.51 -10.17
N HIS A 42 -2.45 -10.40 -11.14
CA HIS A 42 -1.33 -11.10 -11.77
C HIS A 42 -0.43 -10.09 -12.52
N ASP A 43 -1.04 -9.18 -13.26
CA ASP A 43 -0.31 -8.18 -14.02
C ASP A 43 0.43 -7.20 -13.12
N LEU A 44 -0.16 -6.78 -12.00
CA LEU A 44 0.52 -5.96 -10.98
C LEU A 44 1.80 -6.61 -10.46
N LYS A 45 1.78 -7.93 -10.27
CA LYS A 45 2.94 -8.66 -9.76
C LYS A 45 4.09 -8.72 -10.78
N ASN A 46 3.78 -8.68 -12.07
CA ASN A 46 4.75 -8.85 -13.16
C ASN A 46 5.18 -7.53 -13.81
N LYS A 47 4.57 -6.41 -13.42
CA LYS A 47 4.95 -5.06 -13.89
C LYS A 47 6.11 -4.48 -13.07
N GLU A 48 6.78 -3.49 -13.67
CA GLU A 48 7.66 -2.62 -12.92
C GLU A 48 6.92 -1.93 -11.76
N GLN A 49 7.61 -1.67 -10.66
CA GLN A 49 7.02 -1.12 -9.44
C GLN A 49 6.26 0.19 -9.68
N SER A 50 6.83 1.10 -10.48
CA SER A 50 6.20 2.38 -10.86
C SER A 50 4.87 2.17 -11.58
N ASP A 51 4.83 1.22 -12.51
CA ASP A 51 3.62 0.92 -13.29
C ASP A 51 2.54 0.26 -12.44
N SER A 52 2.94 -0.58 -11.48
CA SER A 52 2.02 -1.17 -10.51
C SER A 52 1.42 -0.11 -9.60
N ILE A 53 2.23 0.85 -9.12
CA ILE A 53 1.74 1.99 -8.32
C ILE A 53 0.78 2.84 -9.15
N ASN A 54 1.11 3.18 -10.40
CA ASN A 54 0.26 3.94 -11.30
C ASN A 54 -1.08 3.22 -11.56
N SER A 55 -1.04 1.92 -11.80
CA SER A 55 -2.24 1.10 -12.00
C SER A 55 -3.15 1.09 -10.76
N LEU A 56 -2.58 1.00 -9.56
CA LEU A 56 -3.34 1.03 -8.31
C LEU A 56 -3.90 2.42 -8.00
N THR A 57 -3.10 3.47 -8.17
CA THR A 57 -3.51 4.85 -7.88
C THR A 57 -4.49 5.42 -8.90
N SER A 58 -4.68 4.78 -10.05
CA SER A 58 -5.77 5.10 -10.99
C SER A 58 -7.15 4.76 -10.42
N ILE A 59 -7.23 3.91 -9.40
CA ILE A 59 -8.47 3.59 -8.71
C ILE A 59 -8.75 4.69 -7.67
N TRP A 60 -9.90 5.34 -7.78
CA TRP A 60 -10.28 6.40 -6.86
C TRP A 60 -10.22 5.93 -5.39
N GLY A 61 -9.59 6.72 -4.54
CA GLY A 61 -9.42 6.43 -3.10
C GLY A 61 -8.15 5.64 -2.76
N ILE A 62 -7.37 5.18 -3.76
CA ILE A 62 -6.06 4.57 -3.54
C ILE A 62 -4.97 5.60 -3.81
N GLY A 63 -4.27 6.01 -2.77
CA GLY A 63 -3.09 6.87 -2.87
C GLY A 63 -1.78 6.07 -2.90
N ASN A 64 -0.65 6.77 -3.10
CA ASN A 64 0.69 6.16 -3.15
C ASN A 64 1.00 5.32 -1.91
N TRP A 65 0.66 5.81 -0.72
CA TRP A 65 0.86 5.06 0.52
C TRP A 65 0.11 3.72 0.50
N THR A 66 -1.17 3.72 0.14
CA THR A 66 -2.00 2.50 0.06
C THR A 66 -1.49 1.55 -1.02
N ALA A 67 -1.11 2.07 -2.19
CA ALA A 67 -0.55 1.27 -3.27
C ALA A 67 0.75 0.57 -2.83
N LYS A 68 1.68 1.29 -2.21
CA LYS A 68 2.93 0.72 -1.69
C LYS A 68 2.70 -0.30 -0.57
N MET A 69 1.74 -0.05 0.33
CA MET A 69 1.32 -1.03 1.34
C MET A 69 0.84 -2.33 0.69
N PHE A 70 0.05 -2.22 -0.37
CA PHE A 70 -0.41 -3.40 -1.11
C PHE A 70 0.74 -4.15 -1.80
N LEU A 71 1.72 -3.44 -2.37
CA LEU A 71 2.90 -4.09 -2.94
C LEU A 71 3.68 -4.89 -1.90
N ILE A 72 3.85 -4.35 -0.68
CA ILE A 72 4.57 -5.02 0.40
C ILE A 72 3.78 -6.24 0.90
N PHE A 73 2.54 -6.03 1.34
CA PHE A 73 1.77 -7.04 2.07
C PHE A 73 0.90 -7.93 1.18
N GLY A 74 0.42 -7.42 0.06
CA GLY A 74 -0.42 -8.16 -0.87
C GLY A 74 0.37 -8.92 -1.94
N LEU A 75 1.45 -8.32 -2.45
CA LEU A 75 2.28 -8.91 -3.49
C LEU A 75 3.63 -9.43 -3.00
N ASN A 76 3.95 -9.29 -1.72
CA ASN A 76 5.21 -9.69 -1.09
C ASN A 76 6.45 -9.08 -1.76
N ASN A 77 6.34 -7.85 -2.25
CA ASN A 77 7.48 -7.17 -2.85
C ASN A 77 8.46 -6.76 -1.74
N ILE A 78 9.69 -7.23 -1.83
CA ILE A 78 10.73 -7.01 -0.80
C ILE A 78 11.45 -5.67 -0.93
N ASP A 79 11.27 -4.96 -2.04
CA ASP A 79 12.03 -3.74 -2.34
C ASP A 79 11.17 -2.51 -2.60
N VAL A 80 10.23 -2.23 -1.70
CA VAL A 80 9.37 -1.04 -1.71
C VAL A 80 9.65 -0.18 -0.49
N PHE A 81 9.84 1.12 -0.67
CA PHE A 81 10.01 2.07 0.43
C PHE A 81 8.83 3.05 0.49
N ILE A 82 8.24 3.21 1.69
CA ILE A 82 7.09 4.11 1.89
C ILE A 82 7.59 5.44 2.45
N ASN A 83 8.13 6.26 1.57
CA ASN A 83 8.71 7.56 1.92
C ASN A 83 7.65 8.63 2.29
N GLU A 84 6.39 8.39 2.01
CA GLU A 84 5.27 9.26 2.41
C GLU A 84 4.85 9.05 3.86
N ASP A 85 5.19 7.91 4.46
CA ASP A 85 4.76 7.54 5.80
C ASP A 85 5.39 8.41 6.89
N PHE A 86 4.53 9.00 7.73
CA PHE A 86 4.97 9.88 8.80
C PHE A 86 5.77 9.13 9.87
N GLY A 87 5.36 7.90 10.22
CA GLY A 87 6.03 7.07 11.20
C GLY A 87 7.45 6.70 10.77
N ILE A 88 7.61 6.35 9.48
CA ILE A 88 8.92 6.06 8.90
C ILE A 88 9.83 7.29 8.98
N LYS A 89 9.35 8.46 8.56
CA LYS A 89 10.11 9.71 8.65
C LYS A 89 10.53 10.02 10.08
N LYS A 90 9.62 9.84 11.03
CA LYS A 90 9.90 10.05 12.46
C LYS A 90 10.96 9.08 12.98
N SER A 91 10.86 7.80 12.64
CA SER A 91 11.85 6.79 13.02
C SER A 91 13.23 7.09 12.43
N MET A 92 13.28 7.46 11.16
CA MET A 92 14.53 7.83 10.49
C MET A 92 15.21 9.05 11.14
N LYS A 93 14.44 10.09 11.48
CA LYS A 93 14.98 11.26 12.21
C LYS A 93 15.59 10.87 13.54
N LYS A 94 15.00 9.94 14.27
CA LYS A 94 15.54 9.47 15.54
C LYS A 94 16.83 8.67 15.40
N ILE A 95 16.94 7.86 14.33
CA ILE A 95 18.13 7.01 14.10
C ILE A 95 19.28 7.79 13.48
N TYR A 96 19.00 8.65 12.50
CA TYR A 96 20.01 9.31 11.66
C TYR A 96 20.18 10.81 11.96
N GLY A 97 19.38 11.38 12.89
CA GLY A 97 19.35 12.81 13.17
C GLY A 97 18.53 13.61 12.15
N GLU A 98 18.65 14.95 12.19
CA GLU A 98 17.86 15.84 11.30
C GLU A 98 18.48 16.00 9.91
N ASN A 99 19.78 15.75 9.75
CA ASN A 99 20.54 16.08 8.55
C ASN A 99 20.71 14.91 7.58
N PHE A 100 19.77 13.96 7.53
CA PHE A 100 19.83 12.86 6.56
C PHE A 100 19.15 13.22 5.24
N THR A 101 19.65 12.65 4.16
CA THR A 101 18.99 12.72 2.85
C THR A 101 18.16 11.45 2.65
N LEU A 102 16.84 11.62 2.61
CA LEU A 102 15.88 10.50 2.47
C LEU A 102 16.23 9.61 1.28
N LYS A 103 16.48 10.21 0.11
CA LYS A 103 16.83 9.48 -1.11
C LYS A 103 18.09 8.63 -0.95
N LYS A 104 19.12 9.16 -0.31
CA LYS A 104 20.39 8.44 -0.07
C LYS A 104 20.17 7.22 0.82
N LEU A 105 19.40 7.36 1.89
CA LEU A 105 19.08 6.23 2.78
C LEU A 105 18.18 5.20 2.10
N GLU A 106 17.16 5.64 1.36
CA GLU A 106 16.33 4.75 0.55
C GLU A 106 17.15 3.89 -0.42
N ASP A 107 18.15 4.50 -1.08
CA ASP A 107 19.03 3.78 -2.00
C ASP A 107 19.96 2.78 -1.28
N GLN A 108 20.39 3.08 -0.06
CA GLN A 108 21.19 2.16 0.76
C GLN A 108 20.43 0.92 1.22
N PHE A 109 19.10 1.00 1.35
CA PHE A 109 18.28 -0.15 1.76
C PHE A 109 17.99 -1.14 0.62
N LYS A 110 18.33 -0.80 -0.63
CA LYS A 110 18.16 -1.73 -1.76
C LYS A 110 19.03 -2.98 -1.59
N PRO A 111 18.53 -4.15 -1.98
CA PRO A 111 17.22 -4.46 -2.56
C PRO A 111 16.16 -4.87 -1.50
N TYR A 112 16.28 -4.43 -0.25
CA TYR A 112 15.46 -4.87 0.89
C TYR A 112 14.68 -3.72 1.52
N ARG A 113 14.22 -2.75 0.72
CA ARG A 113 13.54 -1.55 1.20
C ARG A 113 12.25 -1.83 1.97
N SER A 114 11.52 -2.89 1.64
CA SER A 114 10.33 -3.30 2.40
C SER A 114 10.69 -3.79 3.81
N ILE A 115 11.78 -4.52 3.93
CA ILE A 115 12.27 -4.98 5.24
C ILE A 115 12.72 -3.78 6.08
N ALA A 116 13.44 -2.83 5.48
CA ALA A 116 13.80 -1.58 6.16
C ALA A 116 12.56 -0.81 6.63
N THR A 117 11.51 -0.71 5.81
CA THR A 117 10.22 -0.12 6.17
C THR A 117 9.62 -0.77 7.43
N LEU A 118 9.56 -2.10 7.46
CA LEU A 118 9.03 -2.85 8.61
C LEU A 118 9.86 -2.65 9.87
N LEU A 119 11.18 -2.63 9.75
CA LEU A 119 12.08 -2.41 10.89
C LEU A 119 11.95 -0.98 11.44
N LEU A 120 11.79 0.02 10.57
CA LEU A 120 11.57 1.40 10.97
C LEU A 120 10.25 1.57 11.73
N TRP A 121 9.16 0.91 11.32
CA TRP A 121 7.91 0.91 12.09
C TRP A 121 8.07 0.20 13.43
N LYS A 122 8.71 -0.96 13.46
CA LYS A 122 8.97 -1.69 14.71
C LYS A 122 9.84 -0.88 15.68
N HIS A 123 10.77 -0.09 15.18
CA HIS A 123 11.55 0.83 16.01
C HIS A 123 10.66 1.90 16.64
N LEU A 124 9.68 2.42 15.88
CA LEU A 124 8.74 3.43 16.38
C LEU A 124 7.85 2.91 17.51
N GLU A 125 7.43 1.64 17.48
CA GLU A 125 6.60 1.01 18.51
C GLU A 125 7.31 0.89 19.87
N LYS A 126 8.65 0.92 19.88
CA LYS A 126 9.47 0.84 21.12
C LYS A 126 9.73 2.20 21.76
N LEU A 127 9.17 3.26 21.21
CA LEU A 127 9.34 4.65 21.66
C LEU A 127 8.13 5.14 22.44
#